data_ff623959c3ddb63698aff26ec14da290
#
_entry.id   ff623959c3ddb63698aff26ec14da290
#
_cell.length_a   1.000
_cell.length_b   1.000
_cell.length_c   1.000
_cell.angle_alpha   90.00
_cell.angle_beta   90.00
_cell.angle_gamma   90.00
#
_symmetry.space_group_name_H-M   'P 1'
#
loop_
_entity.id
_entity.type
_entity.pdbx_description
1 polymer ?
#
loop_
_entity_poly.entity_id
_entity_poly.type
_entity_poly.pdbx_seq_one_letter_code
_entity_poly.pdbx_strand_id
1 'polypeptide(L)'
;MSENYQVLALKWRPKQFKDVVGQDHITTTLQKAFEKNRIAQAFLFAGPRGVGKTTTARLVAMSLNGAENPTTDYDLKSESVTDIIDGKSMDVIEIDGASNRGIDEIRELRENIKFMPVSGKFKVIIIDEVHMLTVQAFNALLKTLEEPPQHVKFILATTDVHKVPQTIISRCQRFDFLPLSNSTICDRLKFIAKSENQSIDEKSLSLIAGKSEGSMRDALSYLDQVLVLGDDIASDTVQELLGVVPHEILFSISDALHDKDGDKLMANLEIIRNKGYIVEDLLKDLILHFRNLSVMDFKNGLKLIGLDSELSKKYSQSSYSWSHKDIIRLSNNFSTLYASIRQFSDQYLLLEVNLIKLLEFDSSIDIEEFLKKEVVNAPEVKTPKKETPKKVSENISDKKDKKI
;
A
#
# COMPACT_ATOMS: atom_id res chain seq x y z
N MET A 1 -24.97 1.08 34.03
CA MET A 1 -23.57 0.60 33.98
C MET A 1 -23.04 1.04 32.66
N SER A 2 -22.05 1.93 32.61
CA SER A 2 -21.42 2.34 31.36
C SER A 2 -20.77 1.08 30.75
N GLU A 3 -21.29 0.61 29.61
CA GLU A 3 -20.57 -0.38 28.81
C GLU A 3 -19.15 0.16 28.60
N ASN A 4 -18.15 -0.65 28.96
CA ASN A 4 -16.76 -0.27 28.70
C ASN A 4 -16.61 -0.05 27.19
N TYR A 5 -16.39 1.18 26.79
CA TYR A 5 -16.13 1.52 25.38
C TYR A 5 -14.99 0.65 24.83
N GLN A 6 -15.25 -0.05 23.75
CA GLN A 6 -14.28 -0.88 23.05
C GLN A 6 -14.12 -0.36 21.61
N VAL A 7 -12.88 -0.10 21.22
CA VAL A 7 -12.52 0.36 19.86
C VAL A 7 -13.10 -0.59 18.81
N LEU A 8 -13.72 -0.05 17.75
CA LEU A 8 -14.39 -0.83 16.70
C LEU A 8 -13.50 -1.90 16.07
N ALA A 9 -12.20 -1.61 15.90
CA ALA A 9 -11.23 -2.57 15.36
C ALA A 9 -11.06 -3.84 16.22
N LEU A 10 -11.36 -3.79 17.52
CA LEU A 10 -11.39 -4.93 18.41
C LEU A 10 -12.77 -5.57 18.50
N LYS A 11 -13.82 -4.74 18.66
CA LYS A 11 -15.22 -5.19 18.77
C LYS A 11 -15.67 -5.98 17.52
N TRP A 12 -15.32 -5.49 16.33
CA TRP A 12 -15.69 -6.07 15.04
C TRP A 12 -14.63 -6.99 14.44
N ARG A 13 -13.67 -7.44 15.25
CA ARG A 13 -12.68 -8.43 14.81
C ARG A 13 -13.39 -9.72 14.40
N PRO A 14 -13.20 -10.25 13.18
CA PRO A 14 -13.80 -11.50 12.74
C PRO A 14 -13.60 -12.64 13.73
N LYS A 15 -14.69 -13.32 14.06
CA LYS A 15 -14.71 -14.48 14.95
C LYS A 15 -14.95 -15.80 14.20
N GLN A 16 -15.33 -15.74 12.94
CA GLN A 16 -15.52 -16.87 12.04
C GLN A 16 -14.98 -16.54 10.65
N PHE A 17 -14.64 -17.55 9.87
CA PHE A 17 -14.09 -17.33 8.50
C PHE A 17 -15.04 -16.56 7.58
N LYS A 18 -16.37 -16.72 7.74
CA LYS A 18 -17.39 -15.99 6.98
C LYS A 18 -17.40 -14.47 7.24
N ASP A 19 -16.84 -14.03 8.37
CA ASP A 19 -16.78 -12.62 8.74
C ASP A 19 -15.54 -11.92 8.14
N VAL A 20 -14.60 -12.69 7.60
CA VAL A 20 -13.40 -12.16 6.93
C VAL A 20 -13.79 -11.70 5.54
N VAL A 21 -13.59 -10.42 5.25
CA VAL A 21 -13.96 -9.82 3.97
C VAL A 21 -12.76 -9.68 3.02
N GLY A 22 -13.01 -9.86 1.72
CA GLY A 22 -12.03 -9.61 0.65
C GLY A 22 -10.83 -10.56 0.59
N GLN A 23 -10.87 -11.69 1.34
CA GLN A 23 -9.82 -12.72 1.35
C GLN A 23 -10.40 -14.11 1.01
N ASP A 24 -11.39 -14.18 0.14
CA ASP A 24 -12.16 -15.41 -0.14
C ASP A 24 -11.28 -16.56 -0.62
N HIS A 25 -10.22 -16.27 -1.39
CA HIS A 25 -9.25 -17.26 -1.87
C HIS A 25 -8.50 -17.95 -0.73
N ILE A 26 -8.24 -17.23 0.38
CA ILE A 26 -7.57 -17.76 1.58
C ILE A 26 -8.57 -18.52 2.44
N THR A 27 -9.70 -17.89 2.79
CA THR A 27 -10.71 -18.48 3.68
C THR A 27 -11.27 -19.76 3.12
N THR A 28 -11.63 -19.80 1.81
CA THR A 28 -12.10 -20.99 1.13
C THR A 28 -11.04 -22.11 1.11
N THR A 29 -9.77 -21.77 0.89
CA THR A 29 -8.69 -22.76 0.86
C THR A 29 -8.45 -23.36 2.24
N LEU A 30 -8.45 -22.53 3.30
CA LEU A 30 -8.33 -23.00 4.67
C LEU A 30 -9.51 -23.89 5.08
N GLN A 31 -10.76 -23.46 4.82
CA GLN A 31 -11.95 -24.25 5.11
C GLN A 31 -11.89 -25.64 4.45
N LYS A 32 -11.53 -25.70 3.17
CA LYS A 32 -11.36 -26.99 2.46
C LYS A 32 -10.21 -27.85 3.04
N ALA A 33 -9.15 -27.22 3.56
CA ALA A 33 -8.07 -27.96 4.22
C ALA A 33 -8.55 -28.61 5.53
N PHE A 34 -9.37 -27.89 6.32
CA PHE A 34 -10.02 -28.43 7.51
C PHE A 34 -10.99 -29.56 7.18
N GLU A 35 -11.90 -29.37 6.22
CA GLU A 35 -12.87 -30.39 5.78
C GLU A 35 -12.17 -31.69 5.34
N LYS A 36 -11.03 -31.56 4.64
CA LYS A 36 -10.26 -32.71 4.16
C LYS A 36 -9.24 -33.27 5.17
N ASN A 37 -9.18 -32.69 6.39
CA ASN A 37 -8.20 -32.99 7.41
C ASN A 37 -6.74 -32.94 6.87
N ARG A 38 -6.46 -31.99 5.96
CA ARG A 38 -5.14 -31.76 5.34
C ARG A 38 -4.58 -30.41 5.80
N ILE A 39 -4.26 -30.34 7.10
CA ILE A 39 -3.81 -29.13 7.75
C ILE A 39 -2.29 -29.12 7.82
N ALA A 40 -1.64 -28.14 7.21
CA ALA A 40 -0.18 -28.01 7.24
C ALA A 40 0.36 -27.88 8.68
N GLN A 41 1.63 -28.20 8.87
CA GLN A 41 2.31 -28.00 10.18
C GLN A 41 2.71 -26.54 10.38
N ALA A 42 3.03 -25.83 9.31
CA ALA A 42 3.39 -24.41 9.38
C ALA A 42 2.71 -23.61 8.27
N PHE A 43 2.19 -22.47 8.62
CA PHE A 43 1.58 -21.49 7.73
C PHE A 43 2.40 -20.21 7.72
N LEU A 44 2.48 -19.55 6.56
CA LEU A 44 3.03 -18.21 6.42
C LEU A 44 1.99 -17.29 5.80
N PHE A 45 1.51 -16.32 6.56
CA PHE A 45 0.58 -15.29 6.11
C PHE A 45 1.34 -14.02 5.76
N ALA A 46 1.43 -13.69 4.49
CA ALA A 46 2.15 -12.53 3.98
C ALA A 46 1.18 -11.50 3.41
N GLY A 47 1.47 -10.21 3.57
CA GLY A 47 0.67 -9.14 2.98
C GLY A 47 0.64 -7.86 3.82
N PRO A 48 0.03 -6.77 3.34
CA PRO A 48 0.03 -5.47 4.01
C PRO A 48 -0.52 -5.52 5.45
N ARG A 49 -0.28 -4.44 6.20
CA ARG A 49 -0.84 -4.27 7.55
C ARG A 49 -2.37 -4.14 7.48
N GLY A 50 -3.06 -4.65 8.50
CA GLY A 50 -4.50 -4.41 8.70
C GLY A 50 -5.45 -5.19 7.78
N VAL A 51 -4.95 -6.12 6.94
CA VAL A 51 -5.75 -6.93 5.98
C VAL A 51 -6.29 -8.24 6.57
N GLY A 52 -6.04 -8.53 7.86
CA GLY A 52 -6.62 -9.68 8.56
C GLY A 52 -5.67 -10.85 8.82
N LYS A 53 -4.34 -10.74 8.61
CA LYS A 53 -3.37 -11.84 8.84
C LYS A 53 -3.46 -12.45 10.23
N THR A 54 -3.25 -11.65 11.28
CA THR A 54 -3.28 -12.10 12.68
C THR A 54 -4.68 -12.56 13.09
N THR A 55 -5.72 -11.93 12.54
CA THR A 55 -7.12 -12.38 12.76
C THR A 55 -7.32 -13.77 12.18
N THR A 56 -6.91 -14.02 10.95
CA THR A 56 -7.01 -15.34 10.32
C THR A 56 -6.15 -16.37 11.05
N ALA A 57 -4.98 -15.98 11.59
CA ALA A 57 -4.16 -16.86 12.44
C ALA A 57 -4.94 -17.33 13.66
N ARG A 58 -5.65 -16.43 14.36
CA ARG A 58 -6.52 -16.79 15.49
C ARG A 58 -7.72 -17.65 15.06
N LEU A 59 -8.33 -17.39 13.89
CA LEU A 59 -9.39 -18.25 13.36
C LEU A 59 -8.89 -19.68 13.11
N VAL A 60 -7.69 -19.84 12.57
CA VAL A 60 -7.06 -21.15 12.40
C VAL A 60 -6.81 -21.81 13.77
N ALA A 61 -6.33 -21.07 14.77
CA ALA A 61 -6.12 -21.59 16.12
C ALA A 61 -7.44 -22.05 16.76
N MET A 62 -8.52 -21.27 16.63
CA MET A 62 -9.85 -21.65 17.08
C MET A 62 -10.37 -22.89 16.34
N SER A 63 -10.12 -22.99 15.04
CA SER A 63 -10.52 -24.17 14.25
C SER A 63 -9.75 -25.44 14.62
N LEU A 64 -8.53 -25.31 15.15
CA LEU A 64 -7.71 -26.43 15.62
C LEU A 64 -8.13 -26.93 16.99
N ASN A 65 -8.55 -26.03 17.90
CA ASN A 65 -8.75 -26.31 19.32
C ASN A 65 -10.18 -26.02 19.82
N GLY A 66 -11.06 -25.46 18.99
CA GLY A 66 -12.40 -25.04 19.41
C GLY A 66 -13.44 -26.16 19.47
N ALA A 67 -13.10 -27.37 19.02
CA ALA A 67 -13.93 -28.55 19.07
C ALA A 67 -13.05 -29.80 19.28
N GLU A 68 -13.70 -30.94 19.56
CA GLU A 68 -12.99 -32.23 19.74
C GLU A 68 -12.14 -32.60 18.53
N ASN A 69 -12.60 -32.28 17.32
CA ASN A 69 -11.83 -32.43 16.08
C ASN A 69 -11.65 -31.08 15.37
N PRO A 70 -10.53 -30.87 14.67
CA PRO A 70 -10.30 -29.65 13.91
C PRO A 70 -11.45 -29.38 12.93
N THR A 71 -12.12 -28.23 13.08
CA THR A 71 -13.25 -27.82 12.26
C THR A 71 -13.34 -26.30 12.20
N THR A 72 -13.89 -25.77 11.11
CA THR A 72 -14.20 -24.34 10.98
C THR A 72 -15.57 -23.98 11.60
N ASP A 73 -16.35 -24.99 11.99
CA ASP A 73 -17.63 -24.84 12.68
C ASP A 73 -17.41 -25.18 14.18
N TYR A 74 -17.11 -24.16 14.97
CA TYR A 74 -16.88 -24.23 16.41
C TYR A 74 -17.83 -23.31 17.16
N ASP A 75 -18.15 -23.68 18.40
CA ASP A 75 -19.00 -22.87 19.26
C ASP A 75 -18.23 -21.67 19.83
N LEU A 76 -18.68 -20.46 19.48
CA LEU A 76 -18.10 -19.19 19.96
C LEU A 76 -18.20 -19.00 21.49
N LYS A 77 -19.07 -19.76 22.16
CA LYS A 77 -19.29 -19.70 23.61
C LYS A 77 -18.49 -20.75 24.39
N SER A 78 -17.79 -21.66 23.68
CA SER A 78 -16.95 -22.64 24.35
C SER A 78 -15.79 -21.96 25.10
N GLU A 79 -15.40 -22.49 26.24
CA GLU A 79 -14.32 -21.94 27.05
C GLU A 79 -13.02 -21.86 26.27
N SER A 80 -12.66 -22.91 25.51
CA SER A 80 -11.46 -22.95 24.70
C SER A 80 -11.41 -21.84 23.63
N VAL A 81 -12.54 -21.55 22.96
CA VAL A 81 -12.63 -20.48 21.95
C VAL A 81 -12.58 -19.10 22.61
N THR A 82 -13.28 -18.93 23.73
CA THR A 82 -13.29 -17.67 24.50
C THR A 82 -11.89 -17.33 25.00
N ASP A 83 -11.17 -18.31 25.53
CA ASP A 83 -9.78 -18.12 25.99
C ASP A 83 -8.83 -17.73 24.85
N ILE A 84 -9.03 -18.28 23.66
CA ILE A 84 -8.24 -17.89 22.47
C ILE A 84 -8.58 -16.45 22.05
N ILE A 85 -9.86 -16.06 22.07
CA ILE A 85 -10.29 -14.68 21.74
C ILE A 85 -9.69 -13.69 22.73
N ASP A 86 -9.72 -14.02 24.02
CA ASP A 86 -9.23 -13.19 25.13
C ASP A 86 -7.69 -13.21 25.25
N GLY A 87 -7.00 -14.10 24.52
CA GLY A 87 -5.54 -14.27 24.63
C GLY A 87 -5.08 -14.93 25.94
N LYS A 88 -5.95 -15.74 26.58
CA LYS A 88 -5.67 -16.44 27.85
C LYS A 88 -5.33 -17.92 27.68
N SER A 89 -5.47 -18.44 26.46
CA SER A 89 -5.24 -19.86 26.17
C SER A 89 -3.79 -20.25 26.41
N MET A 90 -3.55 -21.31 27.20
CA MET A 90 -2.20 -21.87 27.38
C MET A 90 -1.69 -22.67 26.19
N ASP A 91 -2.60 -23.07 25.29
CA ASP A 91 -2.29 -23.87 24.11
C ASP A 91 -2.11 -23.02 22.85
N VAL A 92 -2.45 -21.72 22.89
CA VAL A 92 -2.23 -20.78 21.80
C VAL A 92 -1.34 -19.65 22.27
N ILE A 93 -0.08 -19.71 21.85
CA ILE A 93 0.95 -18.73 22.21
C ILE A 93 1.07 -17.74 21.07
N GLU A 94 0.78 -16.47 21.35
CA GLU A 94 0.94 -15.37 20.38
C GLU A 94 2.15 -14.52 20.76
N ILE A 95 3.09 -14.37 19.84
CA ILE A 95 4.34 -13.62 20.00
C ILE A 95 4.37 -12.53 18.94
N ASP A 96 4.58 -11.29 19.37
CA ASP A 96 4.90 -10.19 18.47
C ASP A 96 6.42 -10.16 18.22
N GLY A 97 6.84 -10.44 16.99
CA GLY A 97 8.25 -10.43 16.59
C GLY A 97 8.88 -9.02 16.66
N ALA A 98 8.09 -7.95 16.70
CA ALA A 98 8.63 -6.61 16.89
C ALA A 98 9.11 -6.37 18.33
N SER A 99 8.43 -6.94 19.32
CA SER A 99 8.76 -6.84 20.74
C SER A 99 9.71 -7.95 21.20
N ASN A 100 9.63 -9.15 20.59
CA ASN A 100 10.36 -10.36 21.00
C ASN A 100 11.31 -10.83 19.88
N ARG A 101 12.34 -10.03 19.60
CA ARG A 101 13.26 -10.23 18.46
C ARG A 101 14.39 -11.21 18.71
N GLY A 102 14.64 -11.53 19.99
CA GLY A 102 15.85 -12.19 20.44
C GLY A 102 15.84 -13.71 20.21
N ILE A 103 17.01 -14.30 20.38
CA ILE A 103 17.19 -15.76 20.30
C ILE A 103 16.66 -16.46 21.56
N ASP A 104 16.69 -15.78 22.71
CA ASP A 104 16.38 -16.41 23.98
C ASP A 104 14.88 -16.64 24.13
N GLU A 105 14.04 -15.72 23.66
CA GLU A 105 12.60 -15.88 23.58
C GLU A 105 12.20 -17.06 22.67
N ILE A 106 12.87 -17.22 21.54
CA ILE A 106 12.62 -18.36 20.64
C ILE A 106 13.15 -19.66 21.22
N ARG A 107 14.22 -19.64 22.02
CA ARG A 107 14.68 -20.82 22.76
C ARG A 107 13.70 -21.24 23.85
N GLU A 108 13.18 -20.27 24.62
CA GLU A 108 12.14 -20.53 25.61
C GLU A 108 10.89 -21.12 24.95
N LEU A 109 10.44 -20.51 23.85
CA LEU A 109 9.35 -21.05 23.05
C LEU A 109 9.63 -22.51 22.65
N ARG A 110 10.84 -22.83 22.19
CA ARG A 110 11.23 -24.18 21.76
C ARG A 110 11.21 -25.19 22.92
N GLU A 111 11.52 -24.77 24.12
CA GLU A 111 11.37 -25.64 25.28
C GLU A 111 9.89 -25.86 25.64
N ASN A 112 9.07 -24.81 25.57
CA ASN A 112 7.64 -24.86 25.86
C ASN A 112 6.85 -25.76 24.90
N ILE A 113 7.21 -25.82 23.61
CA ILE A 113 6.51 -26.66 22.62
C ILE A 113 6.78 -28.18 22.76
N LYS A 114 7.75 -28.59 23.59
CA LYS A 114 7.98 -30.02 23.91
C LYS A 114 6.85 -30.61 24.74
N PHE A 115 6.15 -29.77 25.49
CA PHE A 115 5.05 -30.22 26.36
C PHE A 115 3.75 -30.35 25.54
N MET A 116 2.97 -31.36 25.87
CA MET A 116 1.65 -31.58 25.25
C MET A 116 0.70 -30.42 25.55
N PRO A 117 -0.31 -30.16 24.69
CA PRO A 117 -1.38 -29.23 25.00
C PRO A 117 -2.09 -29.57 26.33
N VAL A 118 -2.62 -28.55 27.02
CA VAL A 118 -3.30 -28.70 28.30
C VAL A 118 -4.79 -29.01 28.09
N SER A 119 -5.45 -28.25 27.24
CA SER A 119 -6.90 -28.35 27.02
C SER A 119 -7.25 -28.61 25.57
N GLY A 120 -6.43 -28.15 24.62
CA GLY A 120 -6.64 -28.29 23.17
C GLY A 120 -6.02 -29.57 22.59
N LYS A 121 -6.21 -29.79 21.30
CA LYS A 121 -5.59 -30.87 20.55
C LYS A 121 -4.19 -30.52 20.04
N PHE A 122 -3.99 -29.23 19.76
CA PHE A 122 -2.75 -28.69 19.21
C PHE A 122 -2.22 -27.54 20.05
N LYS A 123 -0.90 -27.46 20.14
CA LYS A 123 -0.20 -26.29 20.61
C LYS A 123 0.07 -25.39 19.41
N VAL A 124 -0.59 -24.23 19.36
CA VAL A 124 -0.53 -23.31 18.23
C VAL A 124 0.37 -22.14 18.57
N ILE A 125 1.38 -21.92 17.75
CA ILE A 125 2.32 -20.82 17.90
C ILE A 125 2.07 -19.81 16.80
N ILE A 126 1.63 -18.62 17.18
CA ILE A 126 1.43 -17.49 16.27
C ILE A 126 2.58 -16.52 16.47
N ILE A 127 3.36 -16.25 15.43
CA ILE A 127 4.41 -15.23 15.46
C ILE A 127 4.01 -14.14 14.46
N ASP A 128 3.58 -13.00 15.00
CA ASP A 128 3.26 -11.84 14.17
C ASP A 128 4.53 -11.02 13.89
N GLU A 129 4.55 -10.32 12.77
CA GLU A 129 5.69 -9.57 12.23
C GLU A 129 7.01 -10.36 12.29
N VAL A 130 6.95 -11.63 11.89
CA VAL A 130 8.07 -12.58 11.98
C VAL A 130 9.35 -12.07 11.31
N HIS A 131 9.26 -11.19 10.33
CA HIS A 131 10.39 -10.58 9.65
C HIS A 131 11.28 -9.69 10.57
N MET A 132 10.78 -9.35 11.75
CA MET A 132 11.51 -8.56 12.75
C MET A 132 12.45 -9.42 13.62
N LEU A 133 12.36 -10.74 13.55
CA LEU A 133 13.25 -11.64 14.27
C LEU A 133 14.70 -11.50 13.80
N THR A 134 15.64 -11.68 14.73
CA THR A 134 17.07 -11.74 14.38
C THR A 134 17.40 -13.01 13.59
N VAL A 135 18.50 -12.99 12.84
CA VAL A 135 19.00 -14.16 12.10
C VAL A 135 19.21 -15.35 13.02
N GLN A 136 19.70 -15.12 14.25
CA GLN A 136 19.90 -16.17 15.24
C GLN A 136 18.58 -16.77 15.71
N ALA A 137 17.54 -15.96 15.89
CA ALA A 137 16.19 -16.41 16.24
C ALA A 137 15.57 -17.27 15.12
N PHE A 138 15.71 -16.84 13.86
CA PHE A 138 15.31 -17.66 12.71
C PHE A 138 16.01 -19.01 12.68
N ASN A 139 17.33 -19.04 12.90
CA ASN A 139 18.10 -20.30 12.93
C ASN A 139 17.68 -21.22 14.08
N ALA A 140 17.28 -20.66 15.23
CA ALA A 140 16.74 -21.45 16.34
C ALA A 140 15.37 -22.07 15.99
N LEU A 141 14.54 -21.34 15.22
CA LEU A 141 13.21 -21.78 14.79
C LEU A 141 13.29 -22.87 13.70
N LEU A 142 14.30 -22.82 12.83
CA LEU A 142 14.46 -23.76 11.69
C LEU A 142 14.43 -25.22 12.14
N LYS A 143 15.16 -25.61 13.20
CA LYS A 143 15.18 -26.98 13.70
C LYS A 143 13.79 -27.52 14.03
N THR A 144 12.94 -26.65 14.58
CA THR A 144 11.58 -27.04 14.97
C THR A 144 10.62 -27.06 13.78
N LEU A 145 10.86 -26.23 12.77
CA LEU A 145 10.08 -26.24 11.53
C LEU A 145 10.47 -27.42 10.60
N GLU A 146 11.67 -27.96 10.73
CA GLU A 146 12.11 -29.15 10.00
C GLU A 146 11.47 -30.41 10.54
N GLU A 147 11.45 -30.57 11.86
CA GLU A 147 10.89 -31.73 12.56
C GLU A 147 9.91 -31.29 13.65
N PRO A 148 8.76 -30.69 13.27
CA PRO A 148 7.79 -30.22 14.25
C PRO A 148 7.14 -31.40 14.97
N PRO A 149 6.95 -31.33 16.30
CA PRO A 149 6.13 -32.29 17.03
C PRO A 149 4.71 -32.36 16.41
N GLN A 150 4.09 -33.53 16.37
CA GLN A 150 2.80 -33.71 15.70
C GLN A 150 1.69 -32.83 16.28
N HIS A 151 1.78 -32.52 17.57
CA HIS A 151 0.83 -31.69 18.31
C HIS A 151 1.10 -30.17 18.17
N VAL A 152 2.14 -29.74 17.42
CA VAL A 152 2.50 -28.33 17.28
C VAL A 152 2.12 -27.81 15.90
N LYS A 153 1.53 -26.62 15.84
CA LYS A 153 1.23 -25.88 14.61
C LYS A 153 1.85 -24.50 14.68
N PHE A 154 2.51 -24.08 13.61
CA PHE A 154 3.07 -22.75 13.49
C PHE A 154 2.26 -21.88 12.52
N ILE A 155 2.02 -20.63 12.90
CA ILE A 155 1.41 -19.62 12.03
C ILE A 155 2.28 -18.37 12.10
N LEU A 156 3.02 -18.13 11.03
CA LEU A 156 3.90 -16.98 10.90
C LEU A 156 3.17 -15.90 10.11
N ALA A 157 3.14 -14.67 10.60
CA ALA A 157 2.57 -13.54 9.87
C ALA A 157 3.65 -12.48 9.60
N THR A 158 3.61 -11.86 8.44
CA THR A 158 4.59 -10.84 8.04
C THR A 158 3.98 -9.79 7.11
N THR A 159 4.42 -8.55 7.27
CA THR A 159 4.17 -7.49 6.29
C THR A 159 5.24 -7.43 5.21
N ASP A 160 6.41 -8.04 5.42
CA ASP A 160 7.52 -8.04 4.48
C ASP A 160 8.09 -9.47 4.30
N VAL A 161 7.60 -10.17 3.28
CA VAL A 161 8.03 -11.53 2.98
C VAL A 161 9.49 -11.60 2.49
N HIS A 162 10.02 -10.50 1.93
CA HIS A 162 11.40 -10.48 1.40
C HIS A 162 12.45 -10.53 2.51
N LYS A 163 12.10 -10.11 3.72
CA LYS A 163 12.97 -10.19 4.89
C LYS A 163 12.91 -11.56 5.60
N VAL A 164 11.97 -12.42 5.22
CA VAL A 164 11.89 -13.78 5.78
C VAL A 164 12.84 -14.71 5.01
N PRO A 165 13.73 -15.47 5.69
CA PRO A 165 14.64 -16.39 5.02
C PRO A 165 13.91 -17.44 4.16
N GLN A 166 14.44 -17.71 2.96
CA GLN A 166 13.85 -18.68 2.04
C GLN A 166 13.73 -20.08 2.64
N THR A 167 14.64 -20.42 3.57
CA THR A 167 14.62 -21.68 4.32
C THR A 167 13.39 -21.84 5.21
N ILE A 168 12.83 -20.75 5.73
CA ILE A 168 11.56 -20.73 6.47
C ILE A 168 10.39 -20.84 5.49
N ILE A 169 10.40 -20.00 4.44
CA ILE A 169 9.31 -19.94 3.45
C ILE A 169 9.07 -21.32 2.83
N SER A 170 10.13 -22.06 2.49
CA SER A 170 10.03 -23.38 1.85
C SER A 170 9.40 -24.48 2.74
N ARG A 171 9.30 -24.25 4.05
CA ARG A 171 8.72 -25.19 5.04
C ARG A 171 7.30 -24.80 5.47
N CYS A 172 6.80 -23.66 4.97
CA CYS A 172 5.49 -23.15 5.31
C CYS A 172 4.53 -23.22 4.11
N GLN A 173 3.27 -23.49 4.37
CA GLN A 173 2.21 -23.20 3.39
C GLN A 173 1.94 -21.70 3.38
N ARG A 174 2.30 -21.05 2.27
CA ARG A 174 2.19 -19.59 2.12
C ARG A 174 0.80 -19.20 1.64
N PHE A 175 0.27 -18.11 2.22
CA PHE A 175 -0.95 -17.41 1.84
C PHE A 175 -0.66 -15.92 1.71
N ASP A 176 -0.94 -15.37 0.53
CA ASP A 176 -0.71 -13.97 0.24
C ASP A 176 -2.02 -13.18 0.39
N PHE A 177 -2.07 -12.33 1.42
CA PHE A 177 -3.19 -11.43 1.68
C PHE A 177 -3.08 -10.19 0.78
N LEU A 178 -4.18 -9.82 0.17
CA LEU A 178 -4.27 -8.67 -0.71
C LEU A 178 -4.83 -7.44 0.03
N PRO A 179 -4.45 -6.21 -0.37
CA PRO A 179 -5.17 -5.03 0.06
C PRO A 179 -6.64 -5.14 -0.31
N LEU A 180 -7.52 -4.67 0.56
CA LEU A 180 -8.95 -4.65 0.31
C LEU A 180 -9.31 -3.56 -0.70
N SER A 181 -10.31 -3.83 -1.55
CA SER A 181 -10.84 -2.79 -2.43
C SER A 181 -11.64 -1.75 -1.64
N ASN A 182 -11.64 -0.49 -2.10
CA ASN A 182 -12.42 0.57 -1.45
C ASN A 182 -13.91 0.19 -1.36
N SER A 183 -14.48 -0.47 -2.38
CA SER A 183 -15.87 -0.95 -2.34
C SER A 183 -16.10 -1.96 -1.21
N THR A 184 -15.21 -2.94 -1.05
CA THR A 184 -15.31 -3.94 0.03
C THR A 184 -15.22 -3.28 1.41
N ILE A 185 -14.36 -2.27 1.56
CA ILE A 185 -14.23 -1.51 2.81
C ILE A 185 -15.51 -0.71 3.07
N CYS A 186 -16.01 0.05 2.09
CA CYS A 186 -17.25 0.83 2.21
C CYS A 186 -18.43 -0.04 2.63
N ASP A 187 -18.63 -1.20 1.98
CA ASP A 187 -19.70 -2.13 2.31
C ASP A 187 -19.60 -2.62 3.75
N ARG A 188 -18.39 -2.96 4.20
CA ARG A 188 -18.15 -3.40 5.57
C ARG A 188 -18.36 -2.29 6.58
N LEU A 189 -17.87 -1.07 6.32
CA LEU A 189 -18.08 0.09 7.18
C LEU A 189 -19.58 0.45 7.28
N LYS A 190 -20.30 0.43 6.16
CA LYS A 190 -21.76 0.65 6.13
C LYS A 190 -22.52 -0.35 6.98
N PHE A 191 -22.12 -1.63 6.89
CA PHE A 191 -22.71 -2.69 7.73
C PHE A 191 -22.46 -2.44 9.22
N ILE A 192 -21.23 -2.07 9.59
CA ILE A 192 -20.83 -1.82 10.99
C ILE A 192 -21.50 -0.58 11.54
N ALA A 193 -21.49 0.55 10.82
CA ALA A 193 -22.18 1.78 11.22
C ALA A 193 -23.67 1.51 11.52
N LYS A 194 -24.33 0.76 10.63
CA LYS A 194 -25.72 0.35 10.81
C LYS A 194 -25.94 -0.50 12.07
N SER A 195 -24.99 -1.40 12.35
CA SER A 195 -25.06 -2.27 13.54
C SER A 195 -24.79 -1.51 14.86
N GLU A 196 -24.06 -0.39 14.78
CA GLU A 196 -23.85 0.56 15.88
C GLU A 196 -24.95 1.61 15.98
N ASN A 197 -26.03 1.50 15.18
CA ASN A 197 -27.15 2.47 15.11
C ASN A 197 -26.72 3.88 14.69
N GLN A 198 -25.67 3.99 13.86
CA GLN A 198 -25.13 5.24 13.39
C GLN A 198 -25.40 5.44 11.90
N SER A 199 -25.68 6.69 11.49
CA SER A 199 -25.89 7.05 10.10
C SER A 199 -24.66 7.80 9.56
N ILE A 200 -24.10 7.33 8.45
CA ILE A 200 -22.97 7.96 7.76
C ILE A 200 -23.28 7.98 6.27
N ASP A 201 -22.97 9.09 5.62
CA ASP A 201 -23.16 9.25 4.19
C ASP A 201 -22.12 8.48 3.36
N GLU A 202 -22.46 8.16 2.11
CA GLU A 202 -21.59 7.36 1.23
C GLU A 202 -20.30 8.07 0.86
N LYS A 203 -20.29 9.42 0.82
CA LYS A 203 -19.06 10.19 0.56
C LYS A 203 -18.08 10.04 1.71
N SER A 204 -18.53 10.18 2.95
CA SER A 204 -17.71 9.97 4.15
C SER A 204 -17.15 8.54 4.22
N LEU A 205 -17.95 7.52 3.90
CA LEU A 205 -17.46 6.14 3.83
C LEU A 205 -16.38 5.97 2.74
N SER A 206 -16.56 6.62 1.60
CA SER A 206 -15.56 6.59 0.51
C SER A 206 -14.26 7.30 0.89
N LEU A 207 -14.33 8.42 1.63
CA LEU A 207 -13.14 9.10 2.16
C LEU A 207 -12.37 8.21 3.14
N ILE A 208 -13.07 7.56 4.09
CA ILE A 208 -12.47 6.63 5.04
C ILE A 208 -11.82 5.46 4.30
N ALA A 209 -12.52 4.85 3.34
CA ALA A 209 -11.99 3.73 2.57
C ALA A 209 -10.75 4.11 1.75
N GLY A 210 -10.77 5.28 1.10
CA GLY A 210 -9.62 5.80 0.36
C GLY A 210 -8.40 6.03 1.26
N LYS A 211 -8.61 6.68 2.42
CA LYS A 211 -7.54 6.97 3.39
C LYS A 211 -6.94 5.73 4.03
N SER A 212 -7.71 4.64 4.12
CA SER A 212 -7.26 3.38 4.75
C SER A 212 -6.29 2.54 3.90
N GLU A 213 -6.06 2.90 2.63
CA GLU A 213 -5.11 2.23 1.73
C GLU A 213 -5.28 0.69 1.68
N GLY A 214 -6.52 0.20 1.76
CA GLY A 214 -6.84 -1.23 1.74
C GLY A 214 -6.73 -1.94 3.09
N SER A 215 -6.49 -1.22 4.19
CA SER A 215 -6.42 -1.73 5.56
C SER A 215 -7.77 -1.62 6.26
N MET A 216 -8.42 -2.75 6.56
CA MET A 216 -9.67 -2.76 7.35
C MET A 216 -9.46 -2.24 8.78
N ARG A 217 -8.29 -2.50 9.38
CA ARG A 217 -7.97 -2.04 10.73
C ARG A 217 -7.95 -0.51 10.81
N ASP A 218 -7.28 0.12 9.84
CA ASP A 218 -7.17 1.57 9.80
C ASP A 218 -8.52 2.20 9.42
N ALA A 219 -9.28 1.58 8.49
CA ALA A 219 -10.64 1.99 8.16
C ALA A 219 -11.58 1.99 9.38
N LEU A 220 -11.52 0.95 10.22
CA LEU A 220 -12.32 0.89 11.45
C LEU A 220 -11.85 1.91 12.49
N SER A 221 -10.55 2.20 12.56
CA SER A 221 -10.02 3.24 13.45
C SER A 221 -10.46 4.63 13.02
N TYR A 222 -10.49 4.91 11.72
CA TYR A 222 -11.02 6.17 11.20
C TYR A 222 -12.54 6.28 11.38
N LEU A 223 -13.27 5.20 11.15
CA LEU A 223 -14.71 5.16 11.42
C LEU A 223 -14.98 5.49 12.89
N ASP A 224 -14.23 4.90 13.80
CA ASP A 224 -14.36 5.12 15.24
C ASP A 224 -14.17 6.61 15.60
N GLN A 225 -13.17 7.28 15.01
CA GLN A 225 -12.93 8.70 15.18
C GLN A 225 -14.10 9.56 14.64
N VAL A 226 -14.64 9.18 13.47
CA VAL A 226 -15.77 9.89 12.86
C VAL A 226 -17.02 9.74 13.71
N LEU A 227 -17.31 8.55 14.24
CA LEU A 227 -18.51 8.31 15.06
C LEU A 227 -18.53 9.12 16.36
N VAL A 228 -17.36 9.50 16.89
CA VAL A 228 -17.29 10.37 18.08
C VAL A 228 -17.87 11.77 17.84
N LEU A 229 -17.92 12.25 16.58
CA LEU A 229 -18.46 13.55 16.23
C LEU A 229 -20.02 13.63 16.31
N GLY A 230 -20.70 12.46 16.39
CA GLY A 230 -22.17 12.37 16.49
C GLY A 230 -22.84 12.02 15.18
N ASP A 231 -24.17 12.23 15.12
CA ASP A 231 -24.99 11.96 13.94
C ASP A 231 -24.97 13.16 12.95
N ASP A 232 -25.26 12.89 11.67
CA ASP A 232 -25.34 13.86 10.58
C ASP A 232 -24.05 14.68 10.31
N ILE A 233 -22.92 14.00 10.30
CA ILE A 233 -21.63 14.64 10.04
C ILE A 233 -21.49 14.93 8.54
N ALA A 234 -21.26 16.20 8.20
CA ALA A 234 -20.96 16.60 6.82
C ALA A 234 -19.66 15.98 6.34
N SER A 235 -19.61 15.56 5.07
CA SER A 235 -18.41 14.98 4.45
C SER A 235 -17.17 15.88 4.56
N ASP A 236 -17.36 17.20 4.54
CA ASP A 236 -16.27 18.17 4.68
C ASP A 236 -15.61 18.10 6.07
N THR A 237 -16.42 17.91 7.12
CA THR A 237 -15.92 17.73 8.50
C THR A 237 -15.13 16.41 8.61
N VAL A 238 -15.60 15.33 7.97
CA VAL A 238 -14.88 14.06 7.91
C VAL A 238 -13.56 14.23 7.17
N GLN A 239 -13.55 14.96 6.07
CA GLN A 239 -12.35 15.24 5.29
C GLN A 239 -11.31 16.00 6.12
N GLU A 240 -11.73 17.03 6.87
CA GLU A 240 -10.85 17.78 7.77
C GLU A 240 -10.33 16.91 8.92
N LEU A 241 -11.19 16.13 9.57
CA LEU A 241 -10.81 15.22 10.66
C LEU A 241 -9.75 14.20 10.21
N LEU A 242 -9.93 13.62 9.03
CA LEU A 242 -9.01 12.63 8.48
C LEU A 242 -7.76 13.24 7.85
N GLY A 243 -7.67 14.58 7.75
CA GLY A 243 -6.57 15.27 7.10
C GLY A 243 -6.43 14.92 5.62
N VAL A 244 -7.56 14.65 4.94
CA VAL A 244 -7.57 14.39 3.49
C VAL A 244 -7.55 15.71 2.75
N VAL A 245 -6.57 15.91 1.88
CA VAL A 245 -6.44 17.15 1.11
C VAL A 245 -7.56 17.25 0.07
N PRO A 246 -8.34 18.36 0.04
CA PRO A 246 -9.36 18.55 -0.98
C PRO A 246 -8.81 18.53 -2.40
N HIS A 247 -9.53 17.90 -3.32
CA HIS A 247 -9.11 17.85 -4.73
C HIS A 247 -8.94 19.25 -5.34
N GLU A 248 -9.72 20.23 -4.88
CA GLU A 248 -9.62 21.62 -5.31
C GLU A 248 -8.23 22.22 -5.04
N ILE A 249 -7.63 21.89 -3.91
CA ILE A 249 -6.27 22.32 -3.57
C ILE A 249 -5.26 21.62 -4.49
N LEU A 250 -5.44 20.33 -4.76
CA LEU A 250 -4.55 19.58 -5.66
C LEU A 250 -4.59 20.16 -7.09
N PHE A 251 -5.80 20.44 -7.61
CA PHE A 251 -5.96 21.14 -8.89
C PHE A 251 -5.36 22.53 -8.87
N SER A 252 -5.59 23.30 -7.81
CA SER A 252 -5.04 24.66 -7.68
C SER A 252 -3.51 24.67 -7.66
N ILE A 253 -2.87 23.67 -7.03
CA ILE A 253 -1.40 23.50 -7.06
C ILE A 253 -0.94 23.12 -8.45
N SER A 254 -1.60 22.15 -9.12
CA SER A 254 -1.23 21.75 -10.47
C SER A 254 -1.38 22.91 -11.48
N ASP A 255 -2.46 23.69 -11.39
CA ASP A 255 -2.67 24.86 -12.24
C ASP A 255 -1.59 25.92 -11.97
N ALA A 256 -1.24 26.20 -10.71
CA ALA A 256 -0.20 27.15 -10.34
C ALA A 256 1.18 26.72 -10.88
N LEU A 257 1.48 25.42 -10.87
CA LEU A 257 2.70 24.87 -11.47
C LEU A 257 2.68 24.97 -13.01
N HIS A 258 1.52 24.73 -13.63
CA HIS A 258 1.36 24.85 -15.09
C HIS A 258 1.53 26.29 -15.56
N ASP A 259 0.89 27.24 -14.88
CA ASP A 259 0.87 28.64 -15.25
C ASP A 259 2.10 29.41 -14.72
N LYS A 260 2.99 28.72 -13.97
CA LYS A 260 4.16 29.29 -13.30
C LYS A 260 3.80 30.44 -12.33
N ASP A 261 2.63 30.33 -11.71
CA ASP A 261 2.10 31.32 -10.76
C ASP A 261 2.59 31.04 -9.32
N GLY A 262 3.68 31.72 -8.94
CA GLY A 262 4.28 31.59 -7.61
C GLY A 262 3.38 32.08 -6.50
N ASP A 263 2.62 33.17 -6.71
CA ASP A 263 1.76 33.76 -5.69
C ASP A 263 0.59 32.80 -5.36
N LYS A 264 -0.03 32.22 -6.39
CA LYS A 264 -1.09 31.20 -6.23
C LYS A 264 -0.56 29.94 -5.54
N LEU A 265 0.66 29.53 -5.86
CA LEU A 265 1.31 28.37 -5.23
C LEU A 265 1.54 28.61 -3.74
N MET A 266 2.11 29.78 -3.37
CA MET A 266 2.39 30.14 -1.98
C MET A 266 1.11 30.26 -1.15
N ALA A 267 0.03 30.84 -1.72
CA ALA A 267 -1.27 30.89 -1.07
C ALA A 267 -1.83 29.49 -0.76
N ASN A 268 -1.70 28.52 -1.67
CA ASN A 268 -2.09 27.12 -1.42
C ASN A 268 -1.25 26.48 -0.30
N LEU A 269 0.06 26.72 -0.27
CA LEU A 269 0.95 26.21 0.78
C LEU A 269 0.60 26.79 2.15
N GLU A 270 0.23 28.06 2.21
CA GLU A 270 -0.23 28.67 3.45
C GLU A 270 -1.53 28.05 3.96
N ILE A 271 -2.49 27.76 3.08
CA ILE A 271 -3.73 27.04 3.44
C ILE A 271 -3.40 25.66 3.99
N ILE A 272 -2.49 24.91 3.33
CA ILE A 272 -2.06 23.56 3.74
C ILE A 272 -1.42 23.61 5.13
N ARG A 273 -0.53 24.57 5.37
CA ARG A 273 0.15 24.77 6.64
C ARG A 273 -0.82 25.13 7.76
N ASN A 274 -1.72 26.09 7.51
CA ASN A 274 -2.68 26.58 8.50
C ASN A 274 -3.72 25.51 8.88
N LYS A 275 -4.12 24.64 7.95
CA LYS A 275 -5.01 23.51 8.21
C LYS A 275 -4.29 22.29 8.80
N GLY A 276 -2.97 22.31 8.89
CA GLY A 276 -2.18 21.23 9.49
C GLY A 276 -2.16 19.93 8.71
N TYR A 277 -2.32 19.96 7.38
CA TYR A 277 -2.20 18.77 6.55
C TYR A 277 -0.81 18.16 6.64
N ILE A 278 -0.74 16.83 6.72
CA ILE A 278 0.52 16.09 6.77
C ILE A 278 1.19 16.12 5.40
N VAL A 279 2.43 16.60 5.35
CA VAL A 279 3.17 16.76 4.08
C VAL A 279 3.35 15.44 3.33
N GLU A 280 3.57 14.34 4.06
CA GLU A 280 3.68 13.01 3.44
C GLU A 280 2.39 12.60 2.72
N ASP A 281 1.23 12.88 3.31
CA ASP A 281 -0.07 12.55 2.72
C ASP A 281 -0.36 13.45 1.53
N LEU A 282 -0.07 14.76 1.63
CA LEU A 282 -0.16 15.69 0.49
C LEU A 282 0.69 15.22 -0.69
N LEU A 283 1.93 14.77 -0.45
CA LEU A 283 2.80 14.28 -1.52
C LEU A 283 2.25 13.00 -2.18
N LYS A 284 1.67 12.09 -1.40
CA LYS A 284 0.97 10.91 -1.95
C LYS A 284 -0.20 11.33 -2.83
N ASP A 285 -1.01 12.28 -2.34
CA ASP A 285 -2.17 12.79 -3.06
C ASP A 285 -1.76 13.52 -4.34
N LEU A 286 -0.67 14.30 -4.34
CA LEU A 286 -0.10 14.92 -5.52
C LEU A 286 0.43 13.88 -6.53
N ILE A 287 1.13 12.86 -6.09
CA ILE A 287 1.59 11.76 -6.96
C ILE A 287 0.39 11.07 -7.61
N LEU A 288 -0.66 10.79 -6.84
CA LEU A 288 -1.89 10.18 -7.34
C LEU A 288 -2.63 11.14 -8.31
N HIS A 289 -2.66 12.43 -8.00
CA HIS A 289 -3.26 13.48 -8.85
C HIS A 289 -2.57 13.52 -10.22
N PHE A 290 -1.25 13.62 -10.28
CA PHE A 290 -0.51 13.64 -11.55
C PHE A 290 -0.59 12.30 -12.29
N ARG A 291 -0.62 11.17 -11.57
CA ARG A 291 -0.91 9.86 -12.18
C ARG A 291 -2.30 9.85 -12.82
N ASN A 292 -3.32 10.39 -12.17
CA ASN A 292 -4.66 10.46 -12.71
C ASN A 292 -4.72 11.35 -13.97
N LEU A 293 -4.05 12.51 -13.98
CA LEU A 293 -3.91 13.34 -15.17
C LEU A 293 -3.26 12.55 -16.33
N SER A 294 -2.18 11.81 -16.08
CA SER A 294 -1.50 11.00 -17.10
C SER A 294 -2.36 9.86 -17.65
N VAL A 295 -3.16 9.23 -16.81
CA VAL A 295 -3.99 8.07 -17.20
C VAL A 295 -5.20 8.49 -18.03
N MET A 296 -5.66 9.75 -17.92
CA MET A 296 -6.81 10.25 -18.70
C MET A 296 -6.57 10.22 -20.22
N ASP A 297 -5.32 10.29 -20.66
CA ASP A 297 -4.97 10.25 -22.09
C ASP A 297 -5.17 8.86 -22.71
N PHE A 298 -5.38 7.82 -21.91
CA PHE A 298 -5.61 6.47 -22.41
C PHE A 298 -7.09 6.15 -22.61
N LYS A 299 -7.41 5.32 -23.62
CA LYS A 299 -8.79 4.93 -23.99
C LYS A 299 -9.67 4.41 -22.85
N ASN A 300 -9.08 3.84 -21.78
CA ASN A 300 -9.77 3.31 -20.61
C ASN A 300 -9.44 4.09 -19.32
N GLY A 301 -8.89 5.29 -19.42
CA GLY A 301 -8.42 6.09 -18.31
C GLY A 301 -9.47 6.30 -17.23
N LEU A 302 -10.68 6.67 -17.60
CA LEU A 302 -11.82 6.86 -16.69
C LEU A 302 -12.11 5.63 -15.81
N LYS A 303 -12.03 4.41 -16.37
CA LYS A 303 -12.25 3.17 -15.61
C LYS A 303 -11.12 2.86 -14.65
N LEU A 304 -9.88 3.25 -15.02
CA LEU A 304 -8.69 2.99 -14.21
C LEU A 304 -8.57 3.93 -13.01
N ILE A 305 -9.17 5.12 -13.10
CA ILE A 305 -9.16 6.12 -12.03
C ILE A 305 -10.19 5.77 -10.95
N GLY A 306 -11.38 5.28 -11.33
CA GLY A 306 -12.42 4.83 -10.37
C GLY A 306 -13.00 5.95 -9.51
N LEU A 307 -12.96 7.20 -10.00
CA LEU A 307 -13.53 8.38 -9.35
C LEU A 307 -14.98 8.60 -9.80
N ASP A 308 -15.69 9.46 -9.07
CA ASP A 308 -17.04 9.88 -9.45
C ASP A 308 -17.05 10.62 -10.80
N SER A 309 -18.27 10.81 -11.35
CA SER A 309 -18.44 11.37 -12.69
C SER A 309 -18.04 12.85 -12.79
N GLU A 310 -18.17 13.61 -11.71
CA GLU A 310 -17.87 15.05 -11.66
C GLU A 310 -16.34 15.26 -11.61
N LEU A 311 -15.68 14.57 -10.72
CA LEU A 311 -14.22 14.63 -10.55
C LEU A 311 -13.51 14.08 -11.80
N SER A 312 -14.04 13.02 -12.39
CA SER A 312 -13.54 12.45 -13.65
C SER A 312 -13.59 13.45 -14.81
N LYS A 313 -14.65 14.29 -14.88
CA LYS A 313 -14.73 15.38 -15.89
C LYS A 313 -13.67 16.46 -15.65
N LYS A 314 -13.45 16.86 -14.37
CA LYS A 314 -12.37 17.81 -14.04
C LYS A 314 -11.01 17.31 -14.48
N TYR A 315 -10.67 16.04 -14.19
CA TYR A 315 -9.42 15.44 -14.65
C TYR A 315 -9.30 15.42 -16.17
N SER A 316 -10.36 15.09 -16.89
CA SER A 316 -10.37 15.10 -18.36
C SER A 316 -10.13 16.49 -18.94
N GLN A 317 -10.69 17.54 -18.33
CA GLN A 317 -10.49 18.92 -18.77
C GLN A 317 -9.06 19.41 -18.50
N SER A 318 -8.52 19.09 -17.30
CA SER A 318 -7.18 19.53 -16.90
C SER A 318 -6.07 18.77 -17.61
N SER A 319 -6.27 17.51 -18.03
CA SER A 319 -5.25 16.72 -18.74
C SER A 319 -4.87 17.32 -20.08
N TYR A 320 -5.79 17.97 -20.77
CA TYR A 320 -5.51 18.62 -22.07
C TYR A 320 -4.51 19.79 -21.99
N SER A 321 -4.30 20.37 -20.82
CA SER A 321 -3.36 21.47 -20.62
C SER A 321 -1.91 21.00 -20.46
N TRP A 322 -1.70 19.74 -20.11
CA TRP A 322 -0.40 19.22 -19.72
C TRP A 322 0.31 18.43 -20.82
N SER A 323 1.60 18.67 -21.00
CA SER A 323 2.45 17.75 -21.75
C SER A 323 2.65 16.45 -20.97
N HIS A 324 2.49 15.29 -21.62
CA HIS A 324 2.75 13.98 -20.98
C HIS A 324 4.17 13.88 -20.39
N LYS A 325 5.16 14.49 -21.05
CA LYS A 325 6.55 14.55 -20.57
C LYS A 325 6.67 15.35 -19.26
N ASP A 326 5.94 16.45 -19.15
CA ASP A 326 5.98 17.28 -17.93
C ASP A 326 5.28 16.60 -16.77
N ILE A 327 4.16 15.90 -16.99
CA ILE A 327 3.51 15.09 -15.96
C ILE A 327 4.47 14.02 -15.42
N ILE A 328 5.22 13.32 -16.29
CA ILE A 328 6.20 12.31 -15.87
C ILE A 328 7.32 12.94 -15.03
N ARG A 329 7.83 14.10 -15.46
CA ARG A 329 8.88 14.83 -14.72
C ARG A 329 8.41 15.24 -13.34
N LEU A 330 7.22 15.81 -13.22
CA LEU A 330 6.61 16.21 -11.96
C LEU A 330 6.38 14.99 -11.05
N SER A 331 5.80 13.91 -11.58
CA SER A 331 5.58 12.66 -10.83
C SER A 331 6.89 12.09 -10.28
N ASN A 332 7.97 12.11 -11.06
CA ASN A 332 9.29 11.66 -10.61
C ASN A 332 9.85 12.56 -9.50
N ASN A 333 9.70 13.88 -9.61
CA ASN A 333 10.13 14.81 -8.58
C ASN A 333 9.36 14.60 -7.27
N PHE A 334 8.03 14.50 -7.31
CA PHE A 334 7.22 14.23 -6.13
C PHE A 334 7.55 12.87 -5.50
N SER A 335 7.80 11.84 -6.32
CA SER A 335 8.20 10.51 -5.82
C SER A 335 9.56 10.55 -5.13
N THR A 336 10.52 11.30 -5.68
CA THR A 336 11.85 11.48 -5.07
C THR A 336 11.74 12.27 -3.77
N LEU A 337 10.93 13.34 -3.76
CA LEU A 337 10.68 14.14 -2.57
C LEU A 337 10.02 13.29 -1.48
N TYR A 338 8.99 12.51 -1.84
CA TYR A 338 8.32 11.59 -0.91
C TYR A 338 9.27 10.59 -0.27
N ALA A 339 10.21 10.03 -1.04
CA ALA A 339 11.21 9.09 -0.53
C ALA A 339 12.17 9.72 0.49
N SER A 340 12.46 11.03 0.35
CA SER A 340 13.43 11.75 1.19
C SER A 340 12.80 12.52 2.35
N ILE A 341 11.51 12.85 2.30
CA ILE A 341 10.86 13.79 3.21
C ILE A 341 10.97 13.39 4.69
N ARG A 342 10.98 12.09 4.99
CA ARG A 342 11.08 11.56 6.37
C ARG A 342 12.41 11.83 7.04
N GLN A 343 13.46 12.16 6.28
CA GLN A 343 14.80 12.40 6.78
C GLN A 343 15.00 13.87 7.24
N PHE A 344 14.04 14.74 6.93
CA PHE A 344 14.11 16.16 7.26
C PHE A 344 13.23 16.50 8.45
N SER A 345 13.74 17.35 9.33
CA SER A 345 13.01 17.83 10.51
C SER A 345 11.88 18.81 10.14
N ASP A 346 12.11 19.67 9.15
CA ASP A 346 11.12 20.62 8.63
C ASP A 346 10.64 20.19 7.25
N GLN A 347 9.58 19.40 7.24
CA GLN A 347 8.99 18.87 6.03
C GLN A 347 8.31 19.94 5.17
N TYR A 348 7.72 20.97 5.80
CA TYR A 348 7.07 22.07 5.08
C TYR A 348 8.06 22.93 4.32
N LEU A 349 9.18 23.28 4.96
CA LEU A 349 10.25 24.02 4.29
C LEU A 349 10.81 23.26 3.09
N LEU A 350 11.00 21.94 3.23
CA LEU A 350 11.49 21.11 2.14
C LEU A 350 10.48 21.04 0.99
N LEU A 351 9.18 20.90 1.29
CA LEU A 351 8.11 20.95 0.31
C LEU A 351 8.10 22.28 -0.44
N GLU A 352 8.10 23.41 0.29
CA GLU A 352 8.10 24.76 -0.26
C GLU A 352 9.25 25.00 -1.23
N VAL A 353 10.48 24.69 -0.81
CA VAL A 353 11.67 24.84 -1.67
C VAL A 353 11.59 23.97 -2.93
N ASN A 354 11.07 22.75 -2.83
CA ASN A 354 10.93 21.89 -4.00
C ASN A 354 9.83 22.38 -4.95
N LEU A 355 8.70 22.86 -4.44
CA LEU A 355 7.63 23.41 -5.28
C LEU A 355 8.09 24.69 -6.01
N ILE A 356 8.85 25.57 -5.34
CA ILE A 356 9.46 26.75 -5.98
C ILE A 356 10.41 26.33 -7.10
N LYS A 357 11.25 25.30 -6.90
CA LYS A 357 12.09 24.76 -7.98
C LYS A 357 11.29 24.25 -9.18
N LEU A 358 10.10 23.69 -8.93
CA LEU A 358 9.24 23.19 -10.01
C LEU A 358 8.65 24.32 -10.87
N LEU A 359 8.47 25.53 -10.31
CA LEU A 359 8.05 26.72 -11.09
C LEU A 359 9.09 27.14 -12.13
N GLU A 360 10.39 26.93 -11.80
CA GLU A 360 11.49 27.28 -12.70
C GLU A 360 11.74 26.24 -13.80
N PHE A 361 11.00 25.12 -13.79
CA PHE A 361 11.15 24.12 -14.84
C PHE A 361 10.64 24.63 -16.18
N ASP A 362 11.49 24.58 -17.20
CA ASP A 362 11.07 24.82 -18.56
C ASP A 362 10.18 23.69 -19.07
N SER A 363 9.17 24.04 -19.86
CA SER A 363 8.33 23.06 -20.55
C SER A 363 9.21 22.14 -21.43
N SER A 364 8.87 20.85 -21.45
CA SER A 364 9.61 19.88 -22.27
C SER A 364 9.45 20.18 -23.75
N ILE A 365 10.54 20.58 -24.43
CA ILE A 365 10.56 20.82 -25.86
C ILE A 365 10.85 19.49 -26.56
N ASP A 366 10.06 19.15 -27.59
CA ASP A 366 10.38 18.05 -28.48
C ASP A 366 11.44 18.49 -29.46
N ILE A 367 12.66 17.95 -29.36
CA ILE A 367 13.79 18.32 -30.22
C ILE A 367 13.45 18.10 -31.68
N GLU A 368 12.66 17.08 -32.03
CA GLU A 368 12.21 16.86 -33.41
C GLU A 368 11.27 17.95 -33.90
N GLU A 369 10.37 18.44 -33.04
CA GLU A 369 9.44 19.53 -33.39
C GLU A 369 10.16 20.86 -33.44
N PHE A 370 11.13 21.10 -32.56
CA PHE A 370 12.00 22.27 -32.57
C PHE A 370 12.84 22.31 -33.83
N LEU A 371 13.49 21.22 -34.22
CA LEU A 371 14.28 21.11 -35.44
C LEU A 371 13.42 21.26 -36.71
N LYS A 372 12.18 20.75 -36.72
CA LYS A 372 11.24 20.97 -37.83
C LYS A 372 10.83 22.43 -37.98
N LYS A 373 10.65 23.18 -36.88
CA LYS A 373 10.32 24.60 -36.89
C LYS A 373 11.51 25.47 -37.36
N GLU A 374 12.74 25.12 -36.99
CA GLU A 374 13.94 25.85 -37.46
C GLU A 374 14.26 25.59 -38.95
N VAL A 375 14.02 24.37 -39.42
CA VAL A 375 14.23 24.03 -40.84
C VAL A 375 13.27 24.78 -41.75
N VAL A 376 12.07 25.11 -41.28
CA VAL A 376 11.08 25.93 -42.07
C VAL A 376 11.46 27.41 -42.09
N ASN A 377 12.23 27.92 -41.14
CA ASN A 377 12.63 29.33 -41.03
C ASN A 377 14.07 29.60 -41.46
N ALA A 378 14.80 28.62 -41.98
CA ALA A 378 16.14 28.85 -42.51
C ALA A 378 16.06 29.65 -43.83
N PRO A 379 16.74 30.82 -43.96
CA PRO A 379 16.75 31.57 -45.21
C PRO A 379 17.46 30.73 -46.30
N GLU A 380 16.82 30.65 -47.51
CA GLU A 380 17.40 29.97 -48.64
C GLU A 380 18.84 30.44 -48.88
N VAL A 381 19.81 29.60 -48.54
CA VAL A 381 21.20 29.80 -48.92
C VAL A 381 21.29 29.52 -50.42
N LYS A 382 21.34 30.60 -51.25
CA LYS A 382 21.63 30.49 -52.68
C LYS A 382 23.00 29.83 -52.86
N THR A 383 23.00 28.60 -53.33
CA THR A 383 24.23 27.89 -53.72
C THR A 383 24.88 28.59 -54.87
N PRO A 384 26.19 28.94 -54.87
CA PRO A 384 26.91 29.48 -56.03
C PRO A 384 27.01 28.38 -57.06
N LYS A 385 26.74 28.78 -58.33
CA LYS A 385 26.88 27.94 -59.54
C LYS A 385 28.31 27.41 -59.63
N LYS A 386 28.47 26.09 -59.72
CA LYS A 386 29.74 25.44 -60.10
C LYS A 386 30.07 25.72 -61.48
N GLU A 387 31.19 26.45 -61.74
CA GLU A 387 31.86 26.50 -62.99
C GLU A 387 32.56 25.17 -63.31
N THR A 388 32.38 24.69 -64.54
CA THR A 388 32.98 23.46 -65.04
C THR A 388 34.46 23.68 -65.35
N PRO A 389 35.41 22.83 -64.91
CA PRO A 389 36.80 22.93 -65.32
C PRO A 389 37.00 22.25 -66.66
N LYS A 390 37.73 22.95 -67.55
CA LYS A 390 38.23 22.49 -68.83
C LYS A 390 39.23 21.34 -68.68
N LYS A 391 39.10 20.35 -69.59
CA LYS A 391 40.09 19.29 -69.83
C LYS A 391 41.45 19.85 -70.23
N VAL A 392 42.51 19.39 -69.57
CA VAL A 392 43.87 19.39 -70.10
C VAL A 392 44.43 17.99 -69.94
N SER A 393 44.89 17.45 -71.04
CA SER A 393 45.46 16.13 -71.25
C SER A 393 46.96 16.07 -70.96
N GLU A 394 47.44 14.85 -70.75
CA GLU A 394 48.83 14.35 -70.91
C GLU A 394 49.83 14.74 -69.83
N ASN A 395 50.70 13.90 -69.34
CA ASN A 395 51.44 12.72 -69.80
C ASN A 395 52.06 11.94 -68.60
N ILE A 396 52.04 10.63 -68.71
CA ILE A 396 53.04 9.58 -68.41
C ILE A 396 54.32 9.98 -67.67
N SER A 397 54.60 9.26 -66.51
CA SER A 397 55.79 8.39 -66.44
C SER A 397 55.86 7.61 -65.14
N ASP A 398 56.15 6.34 -65.33
CA ASP A 398 56.56 5.34 -64.38
C ASP A 398 57.63 5.77 -63.33
N LYS A 399 57.55 5.27 -62.19
CA LYS A 399 58.65 4.47 -61.56
C LYS A 399 58.21 3.73 -60.29
N LYS A 400 58.44 2.42 -60.36
CA LYS A 400 58.59 1.47 -59.32
C LYS A 400 59.59 1.96 -58.26
N ASP A 401 59.41 1.64 -57.00
CA ASP A 401 60.07 0.55 -56.30
C ASP A 401 59.94 0.69 -54.76
N LYS A 402 59.56 -0.43 -54.18
CA LYS A 402 60.10 -1.21 -53.06
C LYS A 402 60.28 -0.61 -51.67
N LYS A 403 59.68 -1.42 -50.76
CA LYS A 403 60.18 -1.92 -49.45
C LYS A 403 60.52 -0.86 -48.40
N ILE A 404 60.00 -0.95 -47.23
CA ILE A 404 60.09 -1.99 -46.16
C ILE A 404 58.84 -1.95 -45.32
#